data_c0c9a0149d9ced65c8fe9e22acf43af3
#
_entry.id   c0c9a0149d9ced65c8fe9e22acf43af3
#
_cell.length_a   1.000
_cell.length_b   1.000
_cell.length_c   1.000
_cell.angle_alpha   90.00
_cell.angle_beta   90.00
_cell.angle_gamma   90.00
#
_symmetry.space_group_name_H-M   'P 1'
#
loop_
_entity.id
_entity.type
_entity.pdbx_description
1 polymer ?
#
loop_
_entity_poly.entity_id
_entity_poly.type
_entity_poly.pdbx_seq_one_letter_code
_entity_poly.pdbx_strand_id
1 'polypeptide(L)'
;EWMPIRLNAEDSLRLYREIQYGDLLNLYMCDTRLEGRDEQVGATSSEINDTNRRLLGEDQYNWLLDGLQNSSSQWNILGQQVMMAPLEVFGLVLNPDQWDGYPAERNRFYGDILSNDINNLVVLTGDIHTSWANNLPGENYDASTGSGSMGVEFVITSVTSIGFPFNLPTEIITAANPHVKWSNLDERGYLILDVNKDRVQADWMLCESVFSSNTDVNRAKSYFVNDGETFLIETSIGSNRDDLACIQAP
;
A
#
# COMPACT_ATOMS: atom_id res chain seq x y z
N GLU A 1 -10.93 19.07 -9.97
CA GLU A 1 -11.19 20.51 -9.67
C GLU A 1 -11.12 20.81 -8.16
N TRP A 2 -11.43 19.83 -7.29
CA TRP A 2 -11.51 20.02 -5.83
C TRP A 2 -10.22 19.71 -5.08
N MET A 3 -9.28 19.02 -5.73
CA MET A 3 -8.01 18.67 -5.12
C MET A 3 -6.88 19.53 -5.70
N PRO A 4 -5.92 20.00 -4.89
CA PRO A 4 -4.80 20.82 -5.33
C PRO A 4 -3.74 19.96 -6.05
N ILE A 5 -4.16 19.22 -7.06
CA ILE A 5 -3.28 18.36 -7.86
C ILE A 5 -2.81 19.17 -9.08
N ARG A 6 -1.50 19.18 -9.31
CA ARG A 6 -0.95 19.78 -10.53
C ARG A 6 -1.33 18.91 -11.72
N LEU A 7 -2.06 19.51 -12.66
CA LEU A 7 -2.46 18.83 -13.89
C LEU A 7 -1.25 18.58 -14.78
N ASN A 8 -1.28 17.47 -15.52
CA ASN A 8 -0.34 17.23 -16.61
C ASN A 8 -0.61 18.26 -17.74
N ALA A 9 0.46 18.86 -18.28
CA ALA A 9 0.34 19.88 -19.32
C ALA A 9 -0.15 19.31 -20.67
N GLU A 10 0.16 18.04 -20.94
CA GLU A 10 -0.17 17.35 -22.20
C GLU A 10 -1.52 16.63 -22.13
N ASP A 11 -1.85 16.14 -20.92
CA ASP A 11 -3.10 15.43 -20.65
C ASP A 11 -3.62 15.80 -19.26
N SER A 12 -4.59 16.69 -19.21
CA SER A 12 -5.14 17.23 -17.96
C SER A 12 -5.95 16.21 -17.15
N LEU A 13 -6.29 15.07 -17.72
CA LEU A 13 -7.03 14.00 -17.04
C LEU A 13 -6.09 12.94 -16.46
N ARG A 14 -4.85 12.84 -16.96
CA ARG A 14 -3.87 11.91 -16.43
C ARG A 14 -3.35 12.34 -15.06
N LEU A 15 -3.72 11.59 -14.02
CA LEU A 15 -3.38 11.89 -12.64
C LEU A 15 -2.13 11.15 -12.16
N TYR A 16 -1.83 9.98 -12.69
CA TYR A 16 -0.64 9.22 -12.32
C TYR A 16 0.66 9.95 -12.72
N ARG A 17 1.66 9.87 -11.85
CA ARG A 17 2.91 10.63 -11.97
C ARG A 17 4.04 10.02 -11.16
N GLU A 18 5.27 10.36 -11.53
CA GLU A 18 6.48 10.03 -10.80
C GLU A 18 7.03 11.29 -10.13
N ILE A 19 7.57 11.12 -8.91
CA ILE A 19 8.28 12.16 -8.16
C ILE A 19 9.57 11.54 -7.65
N GLN A 20 10.71 12.04 -8.12
CA GLN A 20 12.01 11.57 -7.71
C GLN A 20 12.59 12.41 -6.57
N TYR A 21 13.10 11.76 -5.55
CA TYR A 21 13.81 12.36 -4.41
C TYR A 21 15.28 11.95 -4.43
N GLY A 22 16.05 12.58 -5.34
CA GLY A 22 17.47 12.29 -5.54
C GLY A 22 17.71 10.84 -5.96
N ASP A 23 18.70 10.21 -5.34
CA ASP A 23 19.04 8.78 -5.50
C ASP A 23 18.39 7.89 -4.41
N LEU A 24 17.64 8.49 -3.50
CA LEU A 24 17.06 7.77 -2.37
C LEU A 24 15.77 7.04 -2.74
N LEU A 25 14.81 7.73 -3.37
CA LEU A 25 13.55 7.11 -3.73
C LEU A 25 12.90 7.72 -4.98
N ASN A 26 12.20 6.86 -5.72
CA ASN A 26 11.18 7.23 -6.68
C ASN A 26 9.80 6.93 -6.10
N LEU A 27 8.91 7.91 -6.15
CA LEU A 27 7.52 7.80 -5.73
C LEU A 27 6.62 7.78 -6.98
N TYR A 28 6.01 6.64 -7.26
CA TYR A 28 5.05 6.42 -8.33
C TYR A 28 3.64 6.56 -7.78
N MET A 29 2.98 7.69 -8.09
CA MET A 29 1.59 7.93 -7.69
C MET A 29 0.66 7.40 -8.76
N CYS A 30 -0.02 6.28 -8.48
CA CYS A 30 -0.97 5.67 -9.39
C CYS A 30 -2.40 6.23 -9.23
N ASP A 31 -3.21 6.04 -10.26
CA ASP A 31 -4.65 6.22 -10.24
C ASP A 31 -5.35 4.86 -10.39
N THR A 32 -5.83 4.32 -9.28
CA THR A 32 -6.57 3.04 -9.26
C THR A 32 -8.07 3.24 -9.32
N ARG A 33 -8.55 4.45 -9.61
CA ARG A 33 -9.97 4.78 -9.55
C ARG A 33 -10.58 5.16 -10.90
N LEU A 34 -9.86 5.89 -11.72
CA LEU A 34 -10.41 6.48 -12.95
C LEU A 34 -9.74 5.95 -14.21
N GLU A 35 -8.39 5.90 -14.21
CA GLU A 35 -7.61 5.60 -15.41
C GLU A 35 -7.58 4.09 -15.68
N GLY A 36 -8.15 3.68 -16.83
CA GLY A 36 -8.03 2.31 -17.35
C GLY A 36 -8.66 1.20 -16.51
N ARG A 37 -9.37 1.54 -15.45
CA ARG A 37 -10.00 0.58 -14.54
C ARG A 37 -11.24 -0.05 -15.15
N ASP A 38 -11.28 -1.39 -15.19
CA ASP A 38 -12.49 -2.13 -15.52
C ASP A 38 -13.57 -2.00 -14.43
N GLU A 39 -14.83 -2.11 -14.85
CA GLU A 39 -15.97 -2.07 -13.94
C GLU A 39 -15.83 -3.15 -12.85
N GLN A 40 -16.10 -2.78 -11.59
CA GLN A 40 -16.06 -3.69 -10.46
C GLN A 40 -17.09 -4.81 -10.60
N VAL A 41 -16.69 -6.04 -10.27
CA VAL A 41 -17.58 -7.20 -10.18
C VAL A 41 -17.78 -7.64 -8.74
N GLY A 42 -18.85 -8.37 -8.46
CA GLY A 42 -19.11 -8.90 -7.13
C GLY A 42 -18.09 -9.97 -6.70
N ALA A 43 -17.84 -10.11 -5.41
CA ALA A 43 -16.88 -11.07 -4.82
C ALA A 43 -17.12 -12.54 -5.21
N THR A 44 -18.36 -12.89 -5.57
CA THR A 44 -18.74 -14.25 -6.00
C THR A 44 -18.89 -14.40 -7.52
N SER A 45 -18.59 -13.34 -8.29
CA SER A 45 -18.66 -13.39 -9.76
C SER A 45 -17.53 -14.25 -10.31
N SER A 46 -17.85 -15.10 -11.29
CA SER A 46 -16.83 -15.84 -12.04
C SER A 46 -15.90 -14.94 -12.86
N GLU A 47 -16.36 -13.75 -13.21
CA GLU A 47 -15.60 -12.75 -13.97
C GLU A 47 -14.43 -12.15 -13.17
N ILE A 48 -14.41 -12.31 -11.83
CA ILE A 48 -13.32 -11.80 -10.99
C ILE A 48 -11.95 -12.37 -11.41
N ASN A 49 -11.94 -13.59 -11.94
CA ASN A 49 -10.74 -14.29 -12.40
C ASN A 49 -10.48 -14.14 -13.91
N ASP A 50 -11.21 -13.28 -14.60
CA ASP A 50 -10.94 -13.02 -16.03
C ASP A 50 -9.52 -12.41 -16.16
N THR A 51 -8.69 -13.07 -16.98
CA THR A 51 -7.29 -12.67 -17.21
C THR A 51 -7.13 -11.32 -17.92
N ASN A 52 -8.20 -10.80 -18.50
CA ASN A 52 -8.21 -9.49 -19.17
C ASN A 52 -8.61 -8.35 -18.23
N ARG A 53 -9.04 -8.63 -17.01
CA ARG A 53 -9.44 -7.56 -16.06
C ARG A 53 -8.26 -6.73 -15.62
N ARG A 54 -8.47 -5.40 -15.64
CA ARG A 54 -7.46 -4.39 -15.35
C ARG A 54 -7.92 -3.42 -14.26
N LEU A 55 -7.03 -3.11 -13.35
CA LEU A 55 -7.18 -2.06 -12.33
C LEU A 55 -6.47 -0.77 -12.75
N LEU A 56 -5.28 -0.89 -13.32
CA LEU A 56 -4.48 0.25 -13.79
C LEU A 56 -4.72 0.58 -15.27
N GLY A 57 -5.21 -0.39 -16.05
CA GLY A 57 -5.22 -0.31 -17.51
C GLY A 57 -3.80 -0.45 -18.11
N GLU A 58 -3.73 -0.67 -19.42
CA GLU A 58 -2.45 -0.99 -20.07
C GLU A 58 -1.50 0.22 -20.11
N ASP A 59 -1.99 1.43 -20.34
CA ASP A 59 -1.14 2.62 -20.48
C ASP A 59 -0.44 2.96 -19.15
N GLN A 60 -1.19 3.01 -18.06
CA GLN A 60 -0.64 3.28 -16.73
C GLN A 60 0.25 2.12 -16.26
N TYR A 61 -0.17 0.87 -16.52
CA TYR A 61 0.62 -0.30 -16.17
C TYR A 61 2.01 -0.28 -16.84
N ASN A 62 2.04 -0.02 -18.15
CA ASN A 62 3.30 0.05 -18.90
C ASN A 62 4.18 1.22 -18.45
N TRP A 63 3.59 2.39 -18.16
CA TRP A 63 4.29 3.52 -17.59
C TRP A 63 4.94 3.18 -16.23
N LEU A 64 4.18 2.49 -15.36
CA LEU A 64 4.69 2.09 -14.04
C LEU A 64 5.84 1.10 -14.18
N LEU A 65 5.65 0.06 -14.99
CA LEU A 65 6.66 -0.98 -15.19
C LEU A 65 7.94 -0.41 -15.80
N ASP A 66 7.82 0.45 -16.81
CA ASP A 66 8.97 1.12 -17.44
C ASP A 66 9.72 2.00 -16.43
N GLY A 67 8.97 2.75 -15.62
CA GLY A 67 9.56 3.55 -14.55
C GLY A 67 10.32 2.70 -13.52
N LEU A 68 9.74 1.61 -13.06
CA LEU A 68 10.36 0.70 -12.10
C LEU A 68 11.63 0.03 -12.67
N GLN A 69 11.59 -0.42 -13.94
CA GLN A 69 12.74 -1.04 -14.62
C GLN A 69 13.91 -0.08 -14.83
N ASN A 70 13.62 1.20 -15.06
CA ASN A 70 14.63 2.23 -15.32
C ASN A 70 14.99 3.05 -14.08
N SER A 71 14.42 2.73 -12.93
CA SER A 71 14.72 3.42 -11.68
C SER A 71 16.19 3.25 -11.28
N SER A 72 16.86 4.37 -11.02
CA SER A 72 18.19 4.40 -10.40
C SER A 72 18.15 4.72 -8.91
N SER A 73 16.98 4.93 -8.36
CA SER A 73 16.79 5.20 -6.93
C SER A 73 16.86 3.92 -6.12
N GLN A 74 17.29 4.05 -4.85
CA GLN A 74 17.37 2.91 -3.93
C GLN A 74 16.00 2.30 -3.63
N TRP A 75 15.00 3.14 -3.39
CA TRP A 75 13.64 2.70 -3.06
C TRP A 75 12.67 3.02 -4.17
N ASN A 76 11.80 2.06 -4.48
CA ASN A 76 10.67 2.22 -5.37
C ASN A 76 9.39 2.25 -4.51
N ILE A 77 8.81 3.42 -4.35
CA ILE A 77 7.61 3.60 -3.53
C ILE A 77 6.40 3.79 -4.44
N LEU A 78 5.42 2.91 -4.32
CA LEU A 78 4.17 2.96 -5.06
C LEU A 78 3.07 3.54 -4.17
N GLY A 79 2.67 4.79 -4.42
CA GLY A 79 1.52 5.43 -3.78
C GLY A 79 0.25 5.15 -4.57
N GLN A 80 -0.72 4.49 -3.96
CA GLN A 80 -1.96 4.10 -4.64
C GLN A 80 -3.14 4.09 -3.66
N GLN A 81 -4.37 3.95 -4.16
CA GLN A 81 -5.54 4.15 -3.33
C GLN A 81 -5.97 2.88 -2.61
N VAL A 82 -6.00 1.72 -3.29
CA VAL A 82 -6.65 0.50 -2.80
C VAL A 82 -5.67 -0.60 -2.43
N MET A 83 -6.00 -1.42 -1.44
CA MET A 83 -5.11 -2.45 -0.88
C MET A 83 -4.68 -3.47 -1.94
N MET A 84 -3.35 -3.72 -2.02
CA MET A 84 -2.74 -4.63 -2.97
C MET A 84 -2.62 -6.06 -2.41
N ALA A 85 -2.25 -6.20 -1.15
CA ALA A 85 -2.18 -7.50 -0.51
C ALA A 85 -3.55 -8.20 -0.54
N PRO A 86 -3.61 -9.51 -0.86
CA PRO A 86 -4.89 -10.22 -0.89
C PRO A 86 -5.54 -10.24 0.49
N LEU A 87 -6.87 -10.18 0.51
CA LEU A 87 -7.65 -10.26 1.74
C LEU A 87 -8.83 -11.20 1.56
N GLU A 88 -8.66 -12.44 2.00
CA GLU A 88 -9.65 -13.50 1.87
C GLU A 88 -9.98 -14.13 3.22
N VAL A 89 -11.23 -14.49 3.42
CA VAL A 89 -11.67 -15.29 4.58
C VAL A 89 -12.58 -16.39 4.10
N PHE A 90 -12.30 -17.62 4.50
CA PHE A 90 -13.03 -18.83 4.07
C PHE A 90 -13.10 -19.01 2.54
N GLY A 91 -12.06 -18.57 1.81
CA GLY A 91 -11.99 -18.64 0.35
C GLY A 91 -12.85 -17.60 -0.39
N LEU A 92 -13.35 -16.58 0.33
CA LEU A 92 -14.10 -15.48 -0.24
C LEU A 92 -13.29 -14.19 -0.15
N VAL A 93 -13.23 -13.48 -1.25
CA VAL A 93 -12.69 -12.12 -1.32
C VAL A 93 -13.54 -11.19 -0.46
N LEU A 94 -12.91 -10.47 0.46
CA LEU A 94 -13.63 -9.56 1.35
C LEU A 94 -13.99 -8.23 0.68
N ASN A 95 -13.12 -7.74 -0.20
CA ASN A 95 -13.34 -6.46 -0.87
C ASN A 95 -12.92 -6.52 -2.35
N PRO A 96 -13.84 -6.77 -3.29
CA PRO A 96 -13.53 -6.81 -4.72
C PRO A 96 -13.28 -5.42 -5.34
N ASP A 97 -13.43 -4.34 -4.58
CA ASP A 97 -13.10 -2.98 -5.01
C ASP A 97 -11.59 -2.71 -5.04
N GLN A 98 -10.82 -3.52 -4.36
CA GLN A 98 -9.35 -3.44 -4.33
C GLN A 98 -8.71 -4.45 -5.30
N TRP A 99 -7.40 -4.66 -5.23
CA TRP A 99 -6.67 -5.59 -6.12
C TRP A 99 -7.22 -7.03 -6.10
N ASP A 100 -8.00 -7.40 -5.10
CA ASP A 100 -8.68 -8.69 -5.04
C ASP A 100 -9.78 -8.84 -6.09
N GLY A 101 -10.32 -7.75 -6.61
CA GLY A 101 -11.20 -7.75 -7.79
C GLY A 101 -10.46 -7.88 -9.12
N TYR A 102 -9.12 -7.85 -9.12
CA TYR A 102 -8.26 -7.84 -10.29
C TYR A 102 -7.03 -8.76 -10.10
N PRO A 103 -7.22 -10.00 -9.64
CA PRO A 103 -6.12 -10.87 -9.26
C PRO A 103 -5.19 -11.20 -10.44
N ALA A 104 -5.72 -11.22 -11.66
CA ALA A 104 -4.92 -11.47 -12.85
C ALA A 104 -3.86 -10.37 -13.09
N GLU A 105 -4.24 -9.10 -12.94
CA GLU A 105 -3.29 -8.00 -13.10
C GLU A 105 -2.31 -7.92 -11.92
N ARG A 106 -2.75 -8.17 -10.67
CA ARG A 106 -1.86 -8.29 -9.52
C ARG A 106 -0.79 -9.36 -9.74
N ASN A 107 -1.19 -10.55 -10.18
CA ASN A 107 -0.28 -11.65 -10.42
C ASN A 107 0.67 -11.36 -11.59
N ARG A 108 0.20 -10.69 -12.64
CA ARG A 108 1.04 -10.18 -13.73
C ARG A 108 2.10 -9.22 -13.19
N PHE A 109 1.69 -8.26 -12.37
CA PHE A 109 2.60 -7.29 -11.75
C PHE A 109 3.67 -7.96 -10.89
N TYR A 110 3.29 -8.93 -10.06
CA TYR A 110 4.25 -9.70 -9.26
C TYR A 110 5.22 -10.51 -10.13
N GLY A 111 4.72 -11.09 -11.22
CA GLY A 111 5.57 -11.78 -12.20
C GLY A 111 6.56 -10.85 -12.88
N ASP A 112 6.13 -9.64 -13.21
CA ASP A 112 7.00 -8.62 -13.83
C ASP A 112 8.04 -8.06 -12.83
N ILE A 113 7.68 -7.85 -11.55
CA ILE A 113 8.61 -7.50 -10.48
C ILE A 113 9.72 -8.55 -10.37
N LEU A 114 9.35 -9.82 -10.33
CA LEU A 114 10.30 -10.92 -10.19
C LEU A 114 11.19 -11.10 -11.43
N SER A 115 10.60 -11.06 -12.64
CA SER A 115 11.33 -11.31 -13.89
C SER A 115 12.28 -10.19 -14.31
N ASN A 116 12.07 -9.00 -13.76
CA ASN A 116 12.92 -7.82 -14.04
C ASN A 116 13.83 -7.45 -12.86
N ASP A 117 13.95 -8.32 -11.84
CA ASP A 117 14.77 -8.09 -10.65
C ASP A 117 14.49 -6.72 -9.97
N ILE A 118 13.22 -6.29 -9.96
CA ILE A 118 12.82 -5.04 -9.32
C ILE A 118 12.82 -5.26 -7.81
N ASN A 119 13.68 -4.50 -7.11
CA ASN A 119 13.89 -4.62 -5.67
C ASN A 119 13.37 -3.39 -4.92
N ASN A 120 13.35 -3.48 -3.58
CA ASN A 120 13.02 -2.38 -2.68
C ASN A 120 11.66 -1.75 -2.98
N LEU A 121 10.66 -2.58 -3.31
CA LEU A 121 9.30 -2.14 -3.54
C LEU A 121 8.55 -1.96 -2.22
N VAL A 122 8.06 -0.74 -2.00
CA VAL A 122 7.18 -0.38 -0.88
C VAL A 122 5.88 0.19 -1.43
N VAL A 123 4.75 -0.36 -1.01
CA VAL A 123 3.42 0.12 -1.42
C VAL A 123 2.79 0.90 -0.27
N LEU A 124 2.28 2.09 -0.56
CA LEU A 124 1.53 2.94 0.35
C LEU A 124 0.08 3.01 -0.08
N THR A 125 -0.82 2.69 0.83
CA THR A 125 -2.25 2.50 0.53
C THR A 125 -3.14 3.19 1.56
N GLY A 126 -4.33 3.60 1.14
CA GLY A 126 -5.39 4.13 1.98
C GLY A 126 -6.73 3.44 1.74
N ASP A 127 -7.80 4.21 1.59
CA ASP A 127 -9.15 3.84 1.15
C ASP A 127 -9.96 2.92 2.09
N ILE A 128 -9.40 1.81 2.52
CA ILE A 128 -10.12 0.78 3.31
C ILE A 128 -10.52 1.25 4.73
N HIS A 129 -10.08 2.43 5.16
CA HIS A 129 -10.36 3.05 6.45
C HIS A 129 -9.92 2.23 7.68
N THR A 130 -8.94 1.36 7.49
CA THR A 130 -8.31 0.53 8.51
C THR A 130 -6.81 0.50 8.28
N SER A 131 -6.01 0.11 9.28
CA SER A 131 -4.55 0.10 9.20
C SER A 131 -4.03 -1.32 9.05
N TRP A 132 -3.05 -1.55 8.18
CA TRP A 132 -2.45 -2.87 7.95
C TRP A 132 -0.95 -2.77 7.65
N ALA A 133 -0.22 -3.78 8.10
CA ALA A 133 1.17 -4.02 7.72
C ALA A 133 1.24 -5.38 7.03
N ASN A 134 1.53 -5.40 5.72
CA ASN A 134 1.45 -6.58 4.88
C ASN A 134 2.78 -6.88 4.18
N ASN A 135 3.14 -8.14 4.10
CA ASN A 135 4.00 -8.60 3.03
C ASN A 135 3.15 -8.79 1.76
N LEU A 136 3.72 -8.59 0.58
CA LEU A 136 3.04 -8.84 -0.69
C LEU A 136 3.35 -10.28 -1.16
N PRO A 137 2.45 -11.26 -0.92
CA PRO A 137 2.78 -12.67 -1.09
C PRO A 137 2.85 -13.04 -2.58
N GLY A 138 4.02 -13.46 -3.05
CA GLY A 138 4.18 -14.12 -4.33
C GLY A 138 3.76 -15.60 -4.28
N GLU A 139 3.92 -16.31 -5.42
CA GLU A 139 3.50 -17.71 -5.57
C GLU A 139 4.14 -18.66 -4.53
N ASN A 140 5.41 -18.41 -4.16
CA ASN A 140 6.16 -19.24 -3.23
C ASN A 140 6.36 -18.57 -1.86
N TYR A 141 5.38 -17.77 -1.43
CA TYR A 141 5.47 -17.04 -0.17
C TYR A 141 5.47 -17.96 1.05
N ASP A 142 6.48 -17.81 1.92
CA ASP A 142 6.57 -18.47 3.22
C ASP A 142 6.32 -17.45 4.34
N ALA A 143 5.19 -17.57 5.02
CA ALA A 143 4.79 -16.67 6.08
C ALA A 143 5.72 -16.67 7.31
N SER A 144 6.46 -17.77 7.54
CA SER A 144 7.35 -17.91 8.70
C SER A 144 8.66 -17.14 8.52
N THR A 145 9.12 -17.00 7.28
CA THR A 145 10.38 -16.33 6.94
C THR A 145 10.18 -15.03 6.17
N GLY A 146 9.02 -14.84 5.55
CA GLY A 146 8.76 -13.74 4.62
C GLY A 146 9.33 -13.98 3.22
N SER A 147 10.01 -15.08 3.00
CA SER A 147 10.58 -15.45 1.70
C SER A 147 9.49 -15.55 0.63
N GLY A 148 9.80 -15.17 -0.60
CA GLY A 148 8.83 -15.14 -1.69
C GLY A 148 7.86 -13.96 -1.67
N SER A 149 8.08 -12.98 -0.79
CA SER A 149 7.37 -11.69 -0.87
C SER A 149 7.90 -10.84 -2.01
N MET A 150 7.01 -10.13 -2.71
CA MET A 150 7.34 -9.22 -3.82
C MET A 150 7.67 -7.80 -3.36
N GLY A 151 7.48 -7.52 -2.08
CA GLY A 151 7.65 -6.23 -1.43
C GLY A 151 6.77 -6.14 -0.19
N VAL A 152 6.59 -4.94 0.32
CA VAL A 152 5.78 -4.68 1.52
C VAL A 152 4.71 -3.63 1.24
N GLU A 153 3.62 -3.68 2.00
CA GLU A 153 2.54 -2.70 1.90
C GLU A 153 2.21 -2.12 3.29
N PHE A 154 2.18 -0.80 3.36
CA PHE A 154 1.73 -0.04 4.52
C PHE A 154 0.38 0.61 4.20
N VAL A 155 -0.66 0.15 4.87
CA VAL A 155 -2.02 0.67 4.71
C VAL A 155 -2.36 1.55 5.89
N ILE A 156 -2.83 2.77 5.61
CA ILE A 156 -3.24 3.70 6.64
C ILE A 156 -4.76 3.89 6.67
N THR A 157 -5.27 4.01 7.88
CA THR A 157 -6.68 4.30 8.13
C THR A 157 -7.06 5.72 7.70
N SER A 158 -8.35 6.05 7.78
CA SER A 158 -8.86 7.40 7.57
C SER A 158 -8.53 8.35 8.74
N VAL A 159 -8.64 9.65 8.50
CA VAL A 159 -8.51 10.68 9.54
C VAL A 159 -9.81 10.77 10.37
N THR A 160 -10.98 10.73 9.73
CA THR A 160 -12.28 10.93 10.40
C THR A 160 -13.38 10.01 9.92
N SER A 161 -13.24 9.35 8.77
CA SER A 161 -14.27 8.47 8.23
C SER A 161 -14.48 7.23 9.10
N ILE A 162 -15.72 6.72 9.12
CA ILE A 162 -16.06 5.48 9.81
C ILE A 162 -15.26 4.33 9.21
N GLY A 163 -14.80 3.41 10.06
CA GLY A 163 -14.05 2.22 9.64
C GLY A 163 -14.90 1.28 8.79
N PHE A 164 -14.21 0.36 8.14
CA PHE A 164 -14.88 -0.68 7.38
C PHE A 164 -15.68 -1.59 8.34
N PRO A 165 -16.94 -1.91 8.02
CA PRO A 165 -17.81 -2.66 8.91
C PRO A 165 -17.50 -4.17 8.89
N PHE A 166 -16.23 -4.56 9.04
CA PHE A 166 -15.91 -5.96 9.30
C PHE A 166 -16.36 -6.34 10.70
N ASN A 167 -17.41 -7.11 10.79
CA ASN A 167 -17.82 -7.77 12.04
C ASN A 167 -17.02 -9.06 12.32
N LEU A 168 -15.80 -9.16 11.76
CA LEU A 168 -14.92 -10.30 11.96
C LEU A 168 -13.79 -9.91 12.92
N PRO A 169 -13.49 -10.76 13.92
CA PRO A 169 -12.32 -10.57 14.76
C PRO A 169 -11.02 -10.52 13.93
N THR A 170 -10.13 -9.61 14.28
CA THR A 170 -8.84 -9.43 13.61
C THR A 170 -8.04 -10.73 13.55
N GLU A 171 -8.14 -11.56 14.59
CA GLU A 171 -7.45 -12.85 14.68
C GLU A 171 -7.89 -13.85 13.60
N ILE A 172 -9.17 -13.82 13.21
CA ILE A 172 -9.69 -14.67 12.11
C ILE A 172 -9.12 -14.20 10.77
N ILE A 173 -9.08 -12.89 10.57
CA ILE A 173 -8.58 -12.29 9.33
C ILE A 173 -7.08 -12.59 9.19
N THR A 174 -6.29 -12.35 10.22
CA THR A 174 -4.84 -12.58 10.18
C THR A 174 -4.49 -14.06 10.08
N ALA A 175 -5.26 -14.96 10.72
CA ALA A 175 -5.06 -16.39 10.59
C ALA A 175 -5.36 -16.91 9.16
N ALA A 176 -6.34 -16.32 8.48
CA ALA A 176 -6.64 -16.63 7.08
C ALA A 176 -5.63 -16.02 6.09
N ASN A 177 -4.96 -14.93 6.49
CA ASN A 177 -4.04 -14.15 5.65
C ASN A 177 -2.67 -14.02 6.32
N PRO A 178 -1.83 -15.05 6.31
CA PRO A 178 -0.58 -15.09 7.09
C PRO A 178 0.50 -14.08 6.62
N HIS A 179 0.32 -13.44 5.48
CA HIS A 179 1.12 -12.32 5.00
C HIS A 179 0.77 -10.99 5.70
N VAL A 180 -0.40 -10.90 6.32
CA VAL A 180 -0.79 -9.77 7.18
C VAL A 180 -0.04 -9.90 8.50
N LYS A 181 0.87 -8.97 8.78
CA LYS A 181 1.71 -8.98 10.00
C LYS A 181 1.05 -8.23 11.15
N TRP A 182 0.20 -7.27 10.84
CA TRP A 182 -0.57 -6.52 11.81
C TRP A 182 -1.75 -5.82 11.15
N SER A 183 -2.83 -5.61 11.91
CA SER A 183 -3.94 -4.76 11.52
C SER A 183 -4.60 -4.07 12.71
N ASN A 184 -5.18 -2.90 12.47
CA ASN A 184 -6.04 -2.17 13.39
C ASN A 184 -7.27 -1.69 12.63
N LEU A 185 -8.45 -2.14 13.05
CA LEU A 185 -9.70 -1.90 12.33
C LEU A 185 -10.51 -0.74 12.92
N ASP A 186 -10.15 -0.28 14.13
CA ASP A 186 -11.02 0.57 14.94
C ASP A 186 -10.55 2.02 15.03
N GLU A 187 -9.24 2.26 15.12
CA GLU A 187 -8.68 3.58 15.38
C GLU A 187 -8.45 4.39 14.11
N ARG A 188 -8.32 5.70 14.27
CA ARG A 188 -8.05 6.68 13.20
C ARG A 188 -6.70 7.32 13.42
N GLY A 189 -6.11 7.84 12.35
CA GLY A 189 -4.81 8.48 12.52
C GLY A 189 -4.07 8.73 11.23
N TYR A 190 -2.74 8.67 11.32
CA TYR A 190 -1.84 8.88 10.19
C TYR A 190 -0.61 8.00 10.29
N LEU A 191 0.09 7.86 9.16
CA LEU A 191 1.33 7.13 9.04
C LEU A 191 2.50 8.12 8.93
N ILE A 192 3.58 7.84 9.68
CA ILE A 192 4.87 8.47 9.45
C ILE A 192 5.73 7.48 8.70
N LEU A 193 6.31 7.91 7.59
CA LEU A 193 7.26 7.13 6.83
C LEU A 193 8.66 7.74 7.00
N ASP A 194 9.59 6.97 7.52
CA ASP A 194 11.01 7.30 7.60
C ASP A 194 11.75 6.49 6.55
N VAL A 195 12.37 7.18 5.59
CA VAL A 195 13.09 6.56 4.48
C VAL A 195 14.55 6.98 4.52
N ASN A 196 15.43 6.01 4.60
CA ASN A 196 16.88 6.21 4.50
C ASN A 196 17.51 5.09 3.66
N LYS A 197 18.83 5.08 3.51
CA LYS A 197 19.50 4.10 2.67
C LYS A 197 19.48 2.68 3.23
N ASP A 198 19.27 2.53 4.53
CA ASP A 198 19.31 1.22 5.19
C ASP A 198 17.94 0.57 5.27
N ARG A 199 16.87 1.41 5.40
CA ARG A 199 15.51 0.90 5.59
C ARG A 199 14.43 1.94 5.26
N VAL A 200 13.22 1.43 5.06
CA VAL A 200 11.96 2.19 5.12
C VAL A 200 11.18 1.73 6.34
N GLN A 201 10.89 2.64 7.26
CA GLN A 201 10.10 2.38 8.45
C GLN A 201 8.78 3.14 8.40
N ALA A 202 7.71 2.45 8.80
CA ALA A 202 6.38 3.01 8.97
C ALA A 202 5.96 2.97 10.44
N ASP A 203 5.53 4.13 10.97
CA ASP A 203 4.98 4.28 12.32
C ASP A 203 3.51 4.68 12.21
N TRP A 204 2.60 3.81 12.68
CA TRP A 204 1.17 4.11 12.77
C TRP A 204 0.90 4.96 14.02
N MET A 205 0.50 6.20 13.79
CA MET A 205 0.13 7.17 14.80
C MET A 205 -1.38 7.23 14.89
N LEU A 206 -1.95 6.59 15.91
CA LEU A 206 -3.40 6.42 16.03
C LEU A 206 -3.95 7.17 17.24
N CYS A 207 -5.20 7.63 17.11
CA CYS A 207 -5.98 8.22 18.19
C CYS A 207 -7.15 7.30 18.57
N GLU A 208 -7.41 7.19 19.85
CA GLU A 208 -8.44 6.30 20.40
C GLU A 208 -9.85 6.66 19.91
N SER A 209 -10.12 7.95 19.71
CA SER A 209 -11.44 8.40 19.27
C SER A 209 -11.36 9.72 18.53
N VAL A 210 -12.12 9.83 17.45
CA VAL A 210 -12.36 11.08 16.70
C VAL A 210 -13.70 11.74 17.09
N PHE A 211 -14.44 11.15 18.01
CA PHE A 211 -15.74 11.65 18.47
C PHE A 211 -15.64 12.50 19.74
N SER A 212 -14.46 12.65 20.31
CA SER A 212 -14.19 13.50 21.47
C SER A 212 -13.21 14.60 21.11
N SER A 213 -13.14 15.65 21.94
CA SER A 213 -12.16 16.73 21.78
C SER A 213 -10.75 16.35 22.26
N ASN A 214 -10.57 15.18 22.86
CA ASN A 214 -9.27 14.65 23.20
C ASN A 214 -8.65 14.01 21.98
N THR A 215 -7.53 14.56 21.51
CA THR A 215 -6.82 14.16 20.29
C THR A 215 -5.45 13.59 20.61
N ASP A 216 -5.28 12.92 21.74
CA ASP A 216 -4.03 12.25 22.05
C ASP A 216 -3.75 11.18 20.99
N VAL A 217 -2.62 11.33 20.32
CA VAL A 217 -2.15 10.41 19.29
C VAL A 217 -0.99 9.63 19.85
N ASN A 218 -1.08 8.32 19.77
CA ASN A 218 -0.05 7.41 20.22
C ASN A 218 0.49 6.58 19.07
N ARG A 219 1.75 6.19 19.16
CA ARG A 219 2.31 5.24 18.23
C ARG A 219 1.80 3.84 18.57
N ALA A 220 0.90 3.34 17.75
CA ALA A 220 0.26 2.03 17.95
C ALA A 220 1.18 0.88 17.53
N LYS A 221 1.91 1.05 16.42
CA LYS A 221 2.76 0.00 15.85
C LYS A 221 3.84 0.60 14.97
N SER A 222 4.94 -0.13 14.81
CA SER A 222 6.01 0.18 13.86
C SER A 222 6.50 -1.08 13.18
N TYR A 223 6.70 -0.99 11.87
CA TYR A 223 7.35 -1.98 11.04
C TYR A 223 8.35 -1.32 10.10
N PHE A 224 9.37 -2.06 9.72
CA PHE A 224 10.31 -1.62 8.69
C PHE A 224 10.65 -2.76 7.73
N VAL A 225 11.18 -2.38 6.57
CA VAL A 225 11.84 -3.26 5.61
C VAL A 225 13.27 -2.76 5.40
N ASN A 226 14.25 -3.66 5.42
CA ASN A 226 15.64 -3.32 5.14
C ASN A 226 15.90 -3.26 3.64
N ASP A 227 16.94 -2.53 3.27
CA ASP A 227 17.47 -2.55 1.90
C ASP A 227 17.80 -3.98 1.46
N GLY A 228 17.34 -4.33 0.26
CA GLY A 228 17.49 -5.67 -0.32
C GLY A 228 16.54 -6.73 0.24
N GLU A 229 15.71 -6.42 1.23
CA GLU A 229 14.70 -7.33 1.76
C GLU A 229 13.30 -7.02 1.22
N THR A 230 12.41 -8.00 1.27
CA THR A 230 11.04 -7.88 0.74
C THR A 230 9.97 -8.18 1.78
N PHE A 231 10.34 -8.28 3.06
CA PHE A 231 9.42 -8.63 4.15
C PHE A 231 9.55 -7.67 5.34
N LEU A 232 8.49 -7.57 6.12
CA LEU A 232 8.36 -6.67 7.26
C LEU A 232 9.01 -7.25 8.51
N ILE A 233 9.70 -6.37 9.24
CA ILE A 233 10.26 -6.62 10.55
C ILE A 233 9.59 -5.67 11.56
N GLU A 234 9.04 -6.24 12.63
CA GLU A 234 8.45 -5.46 13.72
C GLU A 234 9.51 -4.77 14.56
N THR A 235 9.24 -3.54 15.00
CA THR A 235 10.12 -2.82 15.94
C THR A 235 9.30 -2.07 16.99
N SER A 236 9.85 -2.00 18.20
CA SER A 236 9.32 -1.13 19.28
C SER A 236 9.92 0.29 19.23
N ILE A 237 10.93 0.51 18.39
CA ILE A 237 11.63 1.80 18.26
C ILE A 237 10.95 2.59 17.16
N GLY A 238 10.40 3.77 17.47
CA GLY A 238 9.87 4.70 16.48
C GLY A 238 10.96 5.38 15.68
N SER A 239 10.57 5.94 14.55
CA SER A 239 11.43 6.79 13.73
C SER A 239 12.00 7.93 14.56
N ASN A 240 13.28 8.20 14.41
CA ASN A 240 13.93 9.30 15.14
C ASN A 240 13.50 10.63 14.49
N ARG A 241 12.82 11.48 15.29
CA ARG A 241 12.34 12.80 14.85
C ARG A 241 13.10 13.96 15.48
N ASP A 242 14.19 13.69 16.19
CA ASP A 242 14.91 14.70 16.96
C ASP A 242 15.49 15.84 16.09
N ASP A 243 15.62 15.63 14.78
CA ASP A 243 16.15 16.60 13.83
C ASP A 243 15.08 17.46 13.12
N LEU A 244 13.81 17.15 13.32
CA LEU A 244 12.70 17.96 12.77
C LEU A 244 12.31 19.05 13.76
N ALA A 245 13.20 19.99 14.03
CA ALA A 245 12.77 21.32 14.44
C ALA A 245 11.75 21.79 13.40
N CYS A 246 10.50 21.91 13.83
CA CYS A 246 9.41 22.38 12.97
C CYS A 246 9.84 23.77 12.47
N ILE A 247 10.41 23.83 11.27
CA ILE A 247 10.60 25.10 10.57
C ILE A 247 9.19 25.53 10.23
N GLN A 248 8.65 26.46 11.02
CA GLN A 248 7.39 27.11 10.69
C GLN A 248 7.54 27.65 9.26
N ALA A 249 6.64 27.25 8.39
CA ALA A 249 6.55 27.84 7.06
C ALA A 249 6.45 29.36 7.20
N PRO A 250 7.14 30.13 6.35
CA PRO A 250 7.12 31.58 6.38
C PRO A 250 5.72 32.16 6.16
#